data_bc2de157eb7776bdfd473c94c323ccd2
#
_entry.id   bc2de157eb7776bdfd473c94c323ccd2
#
_cell.length_a   1.000
_cell.length_b   1.000
_cell.length_c   1.000
_cell.angle_alpha   90.00
_cell.angle_beta   90.00
_cell.angle_gamma   90.00
#
_symmetry.space_group_name_H-M   'P 1'
#
loop_
_entity.id
_entity.type
_entity.pdbx_description
1 polymer ?
#
loop_
_entity_poly.entity_id
_entity_poly.type
_entity_poly.pdbx_seq_one_letter_code
_entity_poly.pdbx_strand_id
1 'polypeptide(L)'
;VVHTLSREYGRRGFIVRPGKKAGMALFLPLNILEADVVENPKSELWSLRGIQVRDSLSGIRGSIRKNTMTLFLSEVLFRTLHDGAVEDGLYQWCIGSILTLNAMESDFANYSIRFLLEFAGALGFRPSFADIAPFTQDYAPQMRSMLECSFSESMLVPMSGQVRNSLCESALRYLEYHTDQTIRVKSLSVLRELYG
;
A
#
# COMPACT_ATOMS: atom_id res chain seq x y z
N VAL A 1 -16.18 7.42 8.70
CA VAL A 1 -15.03 8.17 8.17
C VAL A 1 -14.30 7.29 7.18
N VAL A 2 -13.88 7.87 6.05
CA VAL A 2 -13.01 7.24 5.06
C VAL A 2 -11.68 7.98 5.09
N HIS A 3 -10.59 7.23 5.24
CA HIS A 3 -9.25 7.80 5.12
C HIS A 3 -8.79 7.70 3.68
N THR A 4 -8.30 8.80 3.13
CA THR A 4 -7.88 8.91 1.74
C THR A 4 -6.46 9.46 1.64
N LEU A 5 -5.82 9.18 0.52
CA LEU A 5 -4.66 9.88 0.04
C LEU A 5 -5.07 10.63 -1.22
N SER A 6 -4.95 11.94 -1.24
CA SER A 6 -5.29 12.78 -2.39
C SER A 6 -4.10 13.66 -2.78
N ARG A 7 -4.12 14.16 -4.00
CA ARG A 7 -3.08 15.06 -4.51
C ARG A 7 -3.12 16.42 -3.83
N GLU A 8 -4.35 16.93 -3.60
CA GLU A 8 -4.56 18.29 -3.10
C GLU A 8 -4.44 18.38 -1.57
N TYR A 9 -4.93 17.35 -0.86
CA TYR A 9 -5.07 17.38 0.61
C TYR A 9 -4.17 16.35 1.31
N GLY A 10 -3.39 15.58 0.55
CA GLY A 10 -2.56 14.52 1.09
C GLY A 10 -3.36 13.43 1.79
N ARG A 11 -2.82 12.87 2.89
CA ARG A 11 -3.57 11.94 3.73
C ARG A 11 -4.56 12.71 4.59
N ARG A 12 -5.84 12.34 4.50
CA ARG A 12 -6.89 12.98 5.29
C ARG A 12 -8.09 12.06 5.51
N GLY A 13 -8.76 12.23 6.66
CA GLY A 13 -10.04 11.62 6.95
C GLY A 13 -11.21 12.49 6.49
N PHE A 14 -12.19 11.87 5.82
CA PHE A 14 -13.42 12.56 5.38
C PHE A 14 -14.66 11.86 5.89
N ILE A 15 -15.69 12.64 6.22
CA ILE A 15 -17.03 12.11 6.45
C ILE A 15 -17.67 11.81 5.10
N VAL A 16 -18.16 10.59 4.94
CA VAL A 16 -18.97 10.20 3.79
C VAL A 16 -20.35 9.80 4.24
N ARG A 17 -21.38 10.23 3.51
CA ARG A 17 -22.74 9.78 3.68
C ARG A 17 -23.09 8.90 2.50
N PRO A 18 -23.06 7.56 2.65
CA PRO A 18 -23.42 6.66 1.56
C PRO A 18 -24.84 7.00 1.09
N GLY A 19 -24.98 7.41 -0.15
CA GLY A 19 -26.29 7.54 -0.77
C GLY A 19 -26.91 6.15 -0.94
N LYS A 20 -28.24 6.07 -1.09
CA LYS A 20 -28.96 4.79 -1.25
C LYS A 20 -28.44 3.91 -2.40
N LYS A 21 -27.69 4.48 -3.36
CA LYS A 21 -27.11 3.79 -4.53
C LYS A 21 -25.59 3.56 -4.43
N ALA A 22 -24.89 4.23 -3.51
CA ALA A 22 -23.44 4.05 -3.34
C ALA A 22 -23.19 2.89 -2.38
N GLY A 23 -23.01 1.70 -2.92
CA GLY A 23 -22.70 0.52 -2.12
C GLY A 23 -21.36 0.62 -1.42
N MET A 24 -21.14 -0.20 -0.38
CA MET A 24 -19.89 -0.33 0.36
C MET A 24 -18.68 -0.65 -0.56
N ALA A 25 -18.93 -1.15 -1.77
CA ALA A 25 -17.89 -1.46 -2.77
C ALA A 25 -17.06 -0.23 -3.20
N LEU A 26 -17.61 0.99 -3.10
CA LEU A 26 -16.84 2.23 -3.37
C LEU A 26 -15.67 2.42 -2.39
N PHE A 27 -15.82 1.92 -1.16
CA PHE A 27 -14.86 2.14 -0.07
C PHE A 27 -13.95 0.93 0.17
N LEU A 28 -13.82 0.05 -0.82
CA LEU A 28 -12.84 -1.03 -0.76
C LEU A 28 -11.41 -0.46 -0.74
N PRO A 29 -10.48 -1.11 -0.04
CA PRO A 29 -9.11 -0.65 0.09
C PRO A 29 -8.47 -0.32 -1.26
N LEU A 30 -7.79 0.82 -1.32
CA LEU A 30 -7.06 1.33 -2.47
C LEU A 30 -7.91 1.55 -3.74
N ASN A 31 -9.23 1.72 -3.61
CA ASN A 31 -10.03 2.21 -4.73
C ASN A 31 -9.57 3.62 -5.13
N ILE A 32 -9.50 3.86 -6.44
CA ILE A 32 -9.17 5.16 -7.01
C ILE A 32 -10.49 5.86 -7.33
N LEU A 33 -10.73 6.95 -6.63
CA LEU A 33 -12.01 7.66 -6.65
C LEU A 33 -11.82 9.12 -7.07
N GLU A 34 -12.86 9.69 -7.63
CA GLU A 34 -13.05 11.15 -7.76
C GLU A 34 -14.21 11.58 -6.86
N ALA A 35 -14.06 12.74 -6.23
CA ALA A 35 -15.08 13.28 -5.34
C ALA A 35 -14.90 14.78 -5.17
N ASP A 36 -16.00 15.48 -4.88
CA ASP A 36 -15.97 16.88 -4.46
C ASP A 36 -15.72 16.96 -2.95
N VAL A 37 -14.76 17.78 -2.55
CA VAL A 37 -14.48 18.08 -1.15
C VAL A 37 -15.37 19.23 -0.71
N VAL A 38 -16.09 19.04 0.39
CA VAL A 38 -16.86 20.10 1.06
C VAL A 38 -16.18 20.42 2.37
N GLU A 39 -15.48 21.54 2.39
CA GLU A 39 -14.76 22.03 3.56
C GLU A 39 -15.73 22.48 4.64
N ASN A 40 -15.35 22.30 5.89
CA ASN A 40 -16.06 22.81 7.05
C ASN A 40 -15.07 23.58 7.94
N PRO A 41 -15.11 24.91 7.93
CA PRO A 41 -14.17 25.72 8.74
C PRO A 41 -14.29 25.51 10.26
N LYS A 42 -15.39 24.90 10.70
CA LYS A 42 -15.68 24.63 12.11
C LYS A 42 -15.33 23.19 12.55
N SER A 43 -14.73 22.38 11.66
CA SER A 43 -14.43 20.99 11.92
C SER A 43 -13.16 20.55 11.17
N GLU A 44 -12.34 19.76 11.80
CA GLU A 44 -11.19 19.12 11.14
C GLU A 44 -11.65 18.04 10.13
N LEU A 45 -12.85 17.50 10.31
CA LEU A 45 -13.44 16.51 9.41
C LEU A 45 -14.31 17.21 8.36
N TRP A 46 -13.82 17.20 7.13
CA TRP A 46 -14.58 17.64 5.95
C TRP A 46 -15.39 16.50 5.36
N SER A 47 -16.22 16.76 4.38
CA SER A 47 -17.06 15.72 3.77
C SER A 47 -16.78 15.57 2.27
N LEU A 48 -17.02 14.34 1.76
CA LEU A 48 -16.97 14.04 0.34
C LEU A 48 -18.39 13.94 -0.23
N ARG A 49 -18.57 14.46 -1.45
CA ARG A 49 -19.80 14.36 -2.25
C ARG A 49 -19.45 13.91 -3.66
N GLY A 50 -20.45 13.50 -4.43
CA GLY A 50 -20.28 13.14 -5.84
C GLY A 50 -19.29 12.01 -6.08
N ILE A 51 -19.09 11.12 -5.10
CA ILE A 51 -18.03 10.10 -5.15
C ILE A 51 -18.28 9.14 -6.32
N GLN A 52 -17.30 9.00 -7.17
CA GLN A 52 -17.31 8.12 -8.34
C GLN A 52 -16.03 7.30 -8.42
N VAL A 53 -16.11 6.12 -9.02
CA VAL A 53 -14.92 5.31 -9.35
C VAL A 53 -14.25 5.96 -10.56
N ARG A 54 -12.98 6.36 -10.42
CA ARG A 54 -12.17 6.88 -11.52
C ARG A 54 -11.60 5.73 -12.36
N ASP A 55 -11.04 4.74 -11.71
CA ASP A 55 -10.42 3.60 -12.36
C ASP A 55 -11.05 2.29 -11.91
N SER A 56 -11.49 1.47 -12.87
CA SER A 56 -11.93 0.11 -12.56
C SER A 56 -10.74 -0.76 -12.21
N LEU A 57 -10.73 -1.28 -11.02
CA LEU A 57 -9.68 -2.18 -10.53
C LEU A 57 -10.13 -3.65 -10.68
N SER A 58 -10.64 -4.02 -11.86
CA SER A 58 -11.21 -5.34 -12.14
C SER A 58 -10.22 -6.48 -11.89
N GLY A 59 -8.95 -6.31 -12.24
CA GLY A 59 -7.89 -7.28 -11.97
C GLY A 59 -7.63 -7.51 -10.48
N ILE A 60 -7.75 -6.45 -9.66
CA ILE A 60 -7.68 -6.57 -8.21
C ILE A 60 -8.98 -7.18 -7.68
N ARG A 61 -10.13 -6.64 -8.07
CA ARG A 61 -11.45 -7.04 -7.52
C ARG A 61 -11.86 -8.45 -7.91
N GLY A 62 -11.38 -8.96 -9.04
CA GLY A 62 -11.56 -10.35 -9.48
C GLY A 62 -10.65 -11.39 -8.79
N SER A 63 -9.71 -10.95 -7.95
CA SER A 63 -8.73 -11.82 -7.30
C SER A 63 -8.76 -11.68 -5.78
N ILE A 64 -9.10 -12.76 -5.07
CA ILE A 64 -9.05 -12.80 -3.59
C ILE A 64 -7.64 -12.42 -3.09
N ARG A 65 -6.60 -12.98 -3.71
CA ARG A 65 -5.22 -12.71 -3.33
C ARG A 65 -4.85 -11.23 -3.45
N LYS A 66 -5.17 -10.59 -4.58
CA LYS A 66 -4.91 -9.16 -4.77
C LYS A 66 -5.75 -8.27 -3.85
N ASN A 67 -7.02 -8.63 -3.59
CA ASN A 67 -7.83 -7.92 -2.61
C ASN A 67 -7.20 -7.97 -1.21
N THR A 68 -6.69 -9.12 -0.79
CA THR A 68 -5.98 -9.23 0.49
C THR A 68 -4.68 -8.42 0.50
N MET A 69 -3.94 -8.40 -0.61
CA MET A 69 -2.79 -7.50 -0.73
C MET A 69 -3.20 -6.04 -0.57
N THR A 70 -4.25 -5.59 -1.24
CA THR A 70 -4.70 -4.19 -1.11
C THR A 70 -5.14 -3.83 0.31
N LEU A 71 -5.70 -4.77 1.06
CA LEU A 71 -5.99 -4.58 2.48
C LEU A 71 -4.71 -4.35 3.28
N PHE A 72 -3.70 -5.19 3.08
CA PHE A 72 -2.39 -5.06 3.72
C PHE A 72 -1.70 -3.73 3.34
N LEU A 73 -1.58 -3.42 2.06
CA LEU A 73 -0.92 -2.22 1.57
C LEU A 73 -1.62 -0.94 2.04
N SER A 74 -2.96 -0.92 2.07
CA SER A 74 -3.72 0.22 2.58
C SER A 74 -3.49 0.45 4.07
N GLU A 75 -3.37 -0.62 4.86
CA GLU A 75 -3.05 -0.50 6.30
C GLU A 75 -1.63 0.02 6.52
N VAL A 76 -0.65 -0.43 5.71
CA VAL A 76 0.72 0.10 5.75
C VAL A 76 0.72 1.60 5.46
N LEU A 77 0.13 2.03 4.34
CA LEU A 77 0.02 3.44 3.97
C LEU A 77 -0.64 4.26 5.09
N PHE A 78 -1.75 3.75 5.64
CA PHE A 78 -2.48 4.40 6.72
C PHE A 78 -1.63 4.56 7.99
N ARG A 79 -0.79 3.58 8.33
CA ARG A 79 0.05 3.61 9.53
C ARG A 79 1.32 4.43 9.38
N THR A 80 1.80 4.56 8.15
CA THR A 80 3.08 5.23 7.87
C THR A 80 2.92 6.70 7.51
N LEU A 81 1.85 7.05 6.77
CA LEU A 81 1.64 8.42 6.35
C LEU A 81 0.98 9.25 7.45
N HIS A 82 1.49 10.47 7.67
CA HIS A 82 0.86 11.45 8.55
C HIS A 82 -0.30 12.17 7.86
N ASP A 83 -1.22 12.73 8.66
CA ASP A 83 -2.26 13.60 8.14
C ASP A 83 -1.63 14.89 7.58
N GLY A 84 -2.14 15.34 6.46
CA GLY A 84 -1.70 16.55 5.78
C GLY A 84 -1.10 16.31 4.40
N ALA A 85 -0.46 17.34 3.87
CA ALA A 85 0.08 17.34 2.52
C ALA A 85 1.09 16.22 2.28
N VAL A 86 1.02 15.66 1.09
CA VAL A 86 1.93 14.62 0.59
C VAL A 86 2.59 15.16 -0.68
N GLU A 87 3.85 14.86 -0.87
CA GLU A 87 4.55 15.21 -2.10
C GLU A 87 3.87 14.56 -3.32
N ASP A 88 3.77 15.31 -4.43
CA ASP A 88 3.13 14.83 -5.66
C ASP A 88 3.77 13.54 -6.18
N GLY A 89 5.09 13.40 -6.02
CA GLY A 89 5.82 12.19 -6.39
C GLY A 89 5.33 10.94 -5.65
N LEU A 90 5.07 11.04 -4.35
CA LEU A 90 4.54 9.93 -3.55
C LEU A 90 3.10 9.58 -3.95
N TYR A 91 2.25 10.59 -4.19
CA TYR A 91 0.89 10.34 -4.67
C TYR A 91 0.88 9.60 -6.01
N GLN A 92 1.66 10.09 -7.00
CA GLN A 92 1.75 9.45 -8.32
C GLN A 92 2.31 8.03 -8.22
N TRP A 93 3.32 7.82 -7.38
CA TRP A 93 3.86 6.50 -7.13
C TRP A 93 2.80 5.54 -6.56
N CYS A 94 1.99 5.98 -5.59
CA CYS A 94 0.90 5.18 -5.04
C CYS A 94 -0.12 4.77 -6.12
N ILE A 95 -0.55 5.72 -6.96
CA ILE A 95 -1.49 5.43 -8.06
C ILE A 95 -0.86 4.43 -9.03
N GLY A 96 0.39 4.65 -9.46
CA GLY A 96 1.11 3.76 -10.37
C GLY A 96 1.23 2.34 -9.80
N SER A 97 1.55 2.22 -8.52
CA SER A 97 1.65 0.92 -7.84
C SER A 97 0.31 0.17 -7.84
N ILE A 98 -0.79 0.85 -7.54
CA ILE A 98 -2.12 0.23 -7.55
C ILE A 98 -2.48 -0.27 -8.96
N LEU A 99 -2.25 0.56 -9.98
CA LEU A 99 -2.54 0.22 -11.37
C LEU A 99 -1.65 -0.92 -11.87
N THR A 100 -0.37 -0.97 -11.45
CA THR A 100 0.54 -2.08 -11.74
C THR A 100 0.00 -3.39 -11.16
N LEU A 101 -0.36 -3.43 -9.88
CA LEU A 101 -0.95 -4.63 -9.28
C LEU A 101 -2.25 -5.04 -9.99
N ASN A 102 -3.06 -4.05 -10.40
CA ASN A 102 -4.30 -4.32 -11.13
C ASN A 102 -4.03 -5.02 -12.47
N ALA A 103 -3.02 -4.56 -13.21
CA ALA A 103 -2.68 -5.06 -14.54
C ALA A 103 -1.99 -6.43 -14.54
N MET A 104 -1.31 -6.82 -13.46
CA MET A 104 -0.62 -8.13 -13.39
C MET A 104 -1.62 -9.27 -13.45
N GLU A 105 -1.42 -10.24 -14.33
CA GLU A 105 -2.26 -11.44 -14.45
C GLU A 105 -1.70 -12.62 -13.65
N SER A 106 -0.37 -12.74 -13.58
CA SER A 106 0.37 -13.81 -12.88
C SER A 106 1.54 -13.23 -12.07
N ASP A 107 2.25 -14.08 -11.37
CA ASP A 107 3.55 -13.84 -10.72
C ASP A 107 3.61 -12.66 -9.75
N PHE A 108 2.48 -12.29 -9.16
CA PHE A 108 2.38 -11.18 -8.20
C PHE A 108 2.62 -11.57 -6.73
N ALA A 109 3.07 -12.81 -6.46
CA ALA A 109 3.24 -13.27 -5.06
C ALA A 109 4.27 -12.44 -4.26
N ASN A 110 5.30 -11.92 -4.93
CA ASN A 110 6.34 -11.10 -4.32
C ASN A 110 6.01 -9.60 -4.29
N TYR A 111 4.86 -9.21 -4.83
CA TYR A 111 4.49 -7.80 -5.01
C TYR A 111 4.51 -7.00 -3.70
N SER A 112 4.01 -7.57 -2.60
CA SER A 112 3.96 -6.88 -1.31
C SER A 112 5.35 -6.49 -0.80
N ILE A 113 6.35 -7.36 -0.97
CA ILE A 113 7.75 -7.06 -0.58
C ILE A 113 8.27 -5.91 -1.43
N ARG A 114 8.12 -6.01 -2.75
CA ARG A 114 8.60 -4.99 -3.69
C ARG A 114 7.95 -3.64 -3.41
N PHE A 115 6.64 -3.63 -3.17
CA PHE A 115 5.91 -2.42 -2.78
C PHE A 115 6.51 -1.76 -1.54
N LEU A 116 6.78 -2.51 -0.46
CA LEU A 116 7.34 -1.96 0.77
C LEU A 116 8.73 -1.33 0.55
N LEU A 117 9.58 -1.99 -0.23
CA LEU A 117 10.92 -1.48 -0.56
C LEU A 117 10.87 -0.21 -1.42
N GLU A 118 9.98 -0.17 -2.41
CA GLU A 118 9.77 1.01 -3.25
C GLU A 118 9.06 2.13 -2.49
N PHE A 119 8.15 1.80 -1.57
CA PHE A 119 7.51 2.77 -0.70
C PHE A 119 8.51 3.48 0.21
N ALA A 120 9.46 2.75 0.79
CA ALA A 120 10.56 3.37 1.52
C ALA A 120 11.36 4.34 0.63
N GLY A 121 11.58 3.98 -0.64
CA GLY A 121 12.20 4.86 -1.62
C GLY A 121 11.37 6.11 -1.94
N ALA A 122 10.05 5.97 -2.06
CA ALA A 122 9.13 7.07 -2.30
C ALA A 122 9.03 8.03 -1.10
N LEU A 123 9.29 7.54 0.11
CA LEU A 123 9.42 8.33 1.34
C LEU A 123 10.81 8.97 1.52
N GLY A 124 11.76 8.75 0.59
CA GLY A 124 13.12 9.27 0.67
C GLY A 124 14.14 8.35 1.35
N PHE A 125 13.74 7.16 1.79
CA PHE A 125 14.57 6.19 2.51
C PHE A 125 14.87 4.94 1.67
N ARG A 126 15.21 5.10 0.39
CA ARG A 126 15.48 3.97 -0.52
C ARG A 126 16.54 3.04 0.06
N PRO A 127 16.19 1.78 0.41
CA PRO A 127 17.17 0.89 1.04
C PRO A 127 18.20 0.40 0.03
N SER A 128 19.48 0.44 0.42
CA SER A 128 20.50 -0.46 -0.12
C SER A 128 20.48 -1.78 0.66
N PHE A 129 21.18 -2.79 0.15
CA PHE A 129 21.29 -4.04 0.92
C PHE A 129 21.99 -3.83 2.27
N ALA A 130 22.99 -2.96 2.35
CA ALA A 130 23.70 -2.66 3.59
C ALA A 130 22.75 -2.03 4.64
N ASP A 131 21.82 -1.18 4.21
CA ASP A 131 20.89 -0.49 5.11
C ASP A 131 19.82 -1.44 5.67
N ILE A 132 19.33 -2.39 4.87
CA ILE A 132 18.26 -3.30 5.28
C ILE A 132 18.78 -4.61 5.91
N ALA A 133 20.03 -4.97 5.68
CA ALA A 133 20.64 -6.20 6.22
C ALA A 133 20.47 -6.39 7.73
N PRO A 134 20.58 -5.34 8.58
CA PRO A 134 20.36 -5.46 10.03
C PRO A 134 18.95 -5.93 10.41
N PHE A 135 17.97 -5.70 9.54
CA PHE A 135 16.56 -6.09 9.75
C PHE A 135 16.24 -7.46 9.13
N THR A 136 17.14 -7.95 8.24
CA THR A 136 16.97 -9.22 7.53
C THR A 136 17.68 -10.32 8.31
N GLN A 137 16.94 -11.31 8.82
CA GLN A 137 17.54 -12.42 9.57
C GLN A 137 18.14 -13.47 8.60
N ASP A 138 17.42 -14.59 8.38
CA ASP A 138 17.96 -15.76 7.68
C ASP A 138 17.90 -15.69 6.15
N TYR A 139 17.23 -14.67 5.56
CA TYR A 139 16.91 -14.61 4.13
C TYR A 139 17.60 -13.45 3.40
N ALA A 140 18.83 -13.15 3.79
CA ALA A 140 19.64 -12.09 3.20
C ALA A 140 19.84 -12.22 1.67
N PRO A 141 20.09 -13.43 1.09
CA PRO A 141 20.21 -13.59 -0.36
C PRO A 141 18.94 -13.21 -1.11
N GLN A 142 17.75 -13.60 -0.60
CA GLN A 142 16.46 -13.27 -1.22
C GLN A 142 16.17 -11.77 -1.11
N MET A 143 16.46 -11.13 0.03
CA MET A 143 16.33 -9.68 0.18
C MET A 143 17.23 -8.93 -0.81
N ARG A 144 18.48 -9.38 -0.98
CA ARG A 144 19.40 -8.81 -1.97
C ARG A 144 18.82 -8.91 -3.38
N SER A 145 18.30 -10.08 -3.77
CA SER A 145 17.66 -10.25 -5.07
C SER A 145 16.46 -9.31 -5.25
N MET A 146 15.63 -9.13 -4.23
CA MET A 146 14.49 -8.19 -4.29
C MET A 146 14.91 -6.73 -4.49
N LEU A 147 16.10 -6.33 -4.04
CA LEU A 147 16.63 -4.97 -4.17
C LEU A 147 17.35 -4.74 -5.50
N GLU A 148 18.17 -5.72 -5.95
CA GLU A 148 19.07 -5.56 -7.07
C GLU A 148 18.44 -5.91 -8.42
N CYS A 149 17.42 -6.79 -8.44
CA CYS A 149 16.68 -7.14 -9.65
C CYS A 149 15.73 -6.02 -10.11
N SER A 150 15.45 -6.01 -11.40
CA SER A 150 14.35 -5.21 -11.96
C SER A 150 13.01 -5.61 -11.32
N PHE A 151 11.97 -4.78 -11.51
CA PHE A 151 10.63 -5.11 -11.03
C PHE A 151 10.17 -6.49 -11.54
N SER A 152 10.27 -6.74 -12.84
CA SER A 152 9.81 -7.99 -13.44
C SER A 152 10.57 -9.21 -12.93
N GLU A 153 11.89 -9.12 -12.81
CA GLU A 153 12.73 -10.21 -12.28
C GLU A 153 12.42 -10.47 -10.80
N SER A 154 12.20 -9.42 -9.99
CA SER A 154 11.88 -9.58 -8.57
C SER A 154 10.55 -10.32 -8.34
N MET A 155 9.60 -10.22 -9.27
CA MET A 155 8.36 -10.99 -9.21
C MET A 155 8.57 -12.51 -9.39
N LEU A 156 9.61 -12.89 -10.13
CA LEU A 156 9.96 -14.27 -10.44
C LEU A 156 10.94 -14.92 -9.45
N VAL A 157 11.46 -14.17 -8.49
CA VAL A 157 12.36 -14.74 -7.45
C VAL A 157 11.63 -15.84 -6.69
N PRO A 158 12.12 -17.09 -6.72
CA PRO A 158 11.45 -18.21 -6.08
C PRO A 158 11.56 -18.11 -4.55
N MET A 159 10.41 -18.10 -3.88
CA MET A 159 10.33 -18.01 -2.42
C MET A 159 9.14 -18.80 -1.89
N SER A 160 9.30 -19.42 -0.72
CA SER A 160 8.16 -19.96 0.04
C SER A 160 7.33 -18.85 0.68
N GLY A 161 6.11 -19.14 1.11
CA GLY A 161 5.29 -18.21 1.88
C GLY A 161 5.98 -17.71 3.15
N GLN A 162 6.69 -18.60 3.85
CA GLN A 162 7.46 -18.25 5.05
C GLN A 162 8.55 -17.20 4.74
N VAL A 163 9.30 -17.38 3.65
CA VAL A 163 10.32 -16.41 3.21
C VAL A 163 9.70 -15.07 2.88
N ARG A 164 8.60 -15.04 2.11
CA ARG A 164 7.88 -13.80 1.79
C ARG A 164 7.44 -13.06 3.05
N ASN A 165 6.89 -13.78 4.02
CA ASN A 165 6.43 -13.20 5.29
C ASN A 165 7.60 -12.58 6.05
N SER A 166 8.73 -13.27 6.15
CA SER A 166 9.93 -12.76 6.82
C SER A 166 10.49 -11.52 6.12
N LEU A 167 10.53 -11.49 4.78
CA LEU A 167 10.99 -10.32 4.04
C LEU A 167 10.02 -9.13 4.17
N CYS A 168 8.70 -9.35 4.18
CA CYS A 168 7.73 -8.31 4.49
C CYS A 168 7.95 -7.72 5.89
N GLU A 169 8.18 -8.56 6.90
CA GLU A 169 8.49 -8.10 8.26
C GLU A 169 9.78 -7.30 8.33
N SER A 170 10.82 -7.73 7.62
CA SER A 170 12.08 -7.01 7.54
C SER A 170 11.90 -5.62 6.93
N ALA A 171 11.14 -5.52 5.84
CA ALA A 171 10.84 -4.26 5.19
C ALA A 171 9.94 -3.35 6.08
N LEU A 172 8.99 -3.90 6.83
CA LEU A 172 8.19 -3.15 7.80
C LEU A 172 9.06 -2.60 8.94
N ARG A 173 9.96 -3.42 9.52
CA ARG A 173 10.91 -2.95 10.55
C ARG A 173 11.83 -1.85 10.03
N TYR A 174 12.28 -1.95 8.77
CA TYR A 174 13.05 -0.90 8.13
C TYR A 174 12.24 0.41 8.02
N LEU A 175 10.99 0.35 7.59
CA LEU A 175 10.08 1.50 7.55
C LEU A 175 9.84 2.08 8.94
N GLU A 176 9.57 1.25 9.96
CA GLU A 176 9.40 1.69 11.37
C GLU A 176 10.61 2.48 11.85
N TYR A 177 11.81 1.98 11.58
CA TYR A 177 13.05 2.63 12.00
C TYR A 177 13.24 4.02 11.38
N HIS A 178 12.93 4.16 10.08
CA HIS A 178 13.14 5.42 9.36
C HIS A 178 12.00 6.44 9.53
N THR A 179 10.81 5.99 9.86
CA THR A 179 9.65 6.88 10.07
C THR A 179 9.40 7.21 11.55
N ASP A 180 10.17 6.60 12.45
CA ASP A 180 9.97 6.70 13.91
C ASP A 180 8.54 6.38 14.35
N GLN A 181 7.91 5.41 13.67
CA GLN A 181 6.53 5.00 13.91
C GLN A 181 6.42 3.50 14.13
N THR A 182 5.52 3.11 15.01
CA THR A 182 5.17 1.69 15.17
C THR A 182 4.12 1.29 14.12
N ILE A 183 4.52 0.48 13.13
CA ILE A 183 3.67 0.03 12.02
C ILE A 183 3.05 -1.33 12.35
N ARG A 184 2.07 -1.36 13.24
CA ARG A 184 1.33 -2.60 13.57
C ARG A 184 0.28 -2.88 12.51
N VAL A 185 0.56 -3.82 11.61
CA VAL A 185 -0.33 -4.21 10.51
C VAL A 185 -1.05 -5.52 10.86
N LYS A 186 -2.35 -5.43 11.12
CA LYS A 186 -3.18 -6.61 11.48
C LYS A 186 -3.43 -7.51 10.26
N SER A 187 -3.59 -6.93 9.09
CA SER A 187 -3.83 -7.65 7.84
C SER A 187 -2.63 -8.48 7.35
N LEU A 188 -1.44 -8.32 7.97
CA LEU A 188 -0.30 -9.18 7.66
C LEU A 188 -0.59 -10.65 8.01
N SER A 189 -1.35 -10.94 9.07
CA SER A 189 -1.75 -12.31 9.41
C SER A 189 -2.63 -12.93 8.32
N VAL A 190 -3.57 -12.15 7.77
CA VAL A 190 -4.45 -12.59 6.69
C VAL A 190 -3.65 -12.84 5.39
N LEU A 191 -2.67 -11.98 5.12
CA LEU A 191 -1.76 -12.16 3.96
C LEU A 191 -0.93 -13.46 4.11
N ARG A 192 -0.50 -13.80 5.32
CA ARG A 192 0.23 -15.05 5.62
C ARG A 192 -0.60 -16.30 5.31
N GLU A 193 -1.85 -16.32 5.72
CA GLU A 193 -2.75 -17.45 5.48
C GLU A 193 -2.96 -17.73 3.99
N LEU A 194 -2.89 -16.70 3.14
CA LEU A 194 -3.04 -16.84 1.70
C LEU A 194 -1.82 -17.40 0.96
N TYR A 195 -0.64 -17.26 1.53
CA TYR A 195 0.63 -17.63 0.91
C TYR A 195 1.39 -18.72 1.68
N GLY A 196 0.80 -19.15 2.83
CA GLY A 196 1.34 -20.20 3.69
C GLY A 196 1.28 -21.60 3.10
#